data_7d7ee7b51fa5482d998e57dc359caa5c
#
_entry.id   7d7ee7b51fa5482d998e57dc359caa5c
#
_cell.length_a   1.000
_cell.length_b   1.000
_cell.length_c   1.000
_cell.angle_alpha   90.00
_cell.angle_beta   90.00
_cell.angle_gamma   90.00
#
_symmetry.space_group_name_H-M   'P 1'
#
loop_
_entity.id
_entity.type
_entity.pdbx_description
1 polymer ?
#
loop_
_entity_poly.entity_id
_entity_poly.type
_entity_poly.pdbx_seq_one_letter_code
_entity_poly.pdbx_strand_id
1 'polypeptide(L)'
;GVYSALIDLTPLVSGATYNISVNNCTIVASGNKVVTRDNFSGVQTEPMFYVPPMHTNKGFSITIVKSAGTTATIPFEITQF
;
A
#
# COMPACT_ATOMS: atom_id res chain seq x y z
N GLY A 1 0.24 -10.15 15.07
CA GLY A 1 -0.92 -9.28 15.08
C GLY A 1 -1.72 -9.31 13.80
N VAL A 2 -2.79 -8.58 13.80
CA VAL A 2 -3.63 -8.39 12.62
C VAL A 2 -3.60 -6.91 12.26
N TYR A 3 -3.32 -6.61 10.99
CA TYR A 3 -3.20 -5.23 10.51
C TYR A 3 -4.05 -5.01 9.28
N SER A 4 -4.54 -3.79 9.14
CA SER A 4 -5.18 -3.32 7.91
C SER A 4 -4.68 -1.91 7.59
N ALA A 5 -4.96 -1.44 6.38
CA ALA A 5 -4.56 -0.10 5.98
C ALA A 5 -5.59 0.54 5.07
N LEU A 6 -5.64 1.86 5.13
CA LEU A 6 -6.42 2.68 4.23
C LEU A 6 -5.48 3.71 3.62
N ILE A 7 -5.47 3.81 2.31
CA ILE A 7 -4.56 4.69 1.58
C ILE A 7 -5.41 5.61 0.70
N ASP A 8 -5.22 6.90 0.87
CA ASP A 8 -5.98 7.91 0.13
C ASP A 8 -5.22 8.31 -1.14
N LEU A 9 -5.73 7.90 -2.28
CA LEU A 9 -5.14 8.18 -3.58
C LEU A 9 -5.72 9.42 -4.26
N THR A 10 -6.49 10.22 -3.53
CA THR A 10 -7.02 11.49 -4.04
C THR A 10 -5.92 12.40 -4.63
N PRO A 11 -4.70 12.46 -4.05
CA PRO A 11 -3.65 13.32 -4.61
C PRO A 11 -3.12 12.89 -5.97
N LEU A 12 -3.45 11.71 -6.49
CA LEU A 12 -2.99 11.29 -7.80
C LEU A 12 -3.63 12.14 -8.89
N VAL A 13 -2.79 12.64 -9.80
CA VAL A 13 -3.21 13.47 -10.92
C VAL A 13 -2.93 12.78 -12.24
N SER A 14 -3.46 13.34 -13.33
CA SER A 14 -3.20 12.84 -14.67
C SER A 14 -1.68 12.77 -14.93
N GLY A 15 -1.23 11.63 -15.44
CA GLY A 15 0.19 11.39 -15.73
C GLY A 15 1.00 10.83 -14.56
N ALA A 16 0.45 10.79 -13.37
CA ALA A 16 1.12 10.19 -12.22
C ALA A 16 0.85 8.69 -12.16
N THR A 17 1.87 7.91 -11.84
CA THR A 17 1.74 6.46 -11.64
C THR A 17 2.46 6.08 -10.36
N TYR A 18 1.74 5.37 -9.50
CA TYR A 18 2.25 4.89 -8.22
C TYR A 18 2.06 3.38 -8.11
N ASN A 19 3.08 2.72 -7.57
CA ASN A 19 3.04 1.30 -7.27
C ASN A 19 2.96 1.14 -5.76
N ILE A 20 1.98 0.37 -5.29
CA ILE A 20 1.78 0.10 -3.88
C ILE A 20 1.95 -1.39 -3.64
N SER A 21 2.89 -1.74 -2.76
CA SER A 21 3.15 -3.12 -2.35
C SER A 21 2.84 -3.30 -0.88
N VAL A 22 2.19 -4.39 -0.55
CA VAL A 22 1.99 -4.81 0.83
C VAL A 22 2.93 -5.96 1.12
N ASN A 23 3.73 -5.82 2.16
CA ASN A 23 4.73 -6.80 2.56
C ASN A 23 4.34 -7.42 3.90
N ASN A 24 4.50 -8.72 3.99
CA ASN A 24 4.12 -9.49 5.16
C ASN A 24 5.22 -10.49 5.47
N CYS A 25 5.71 -10.46 6.69
CA CYS A 25 6.77 -11.33 7.16
C CYS A 25 6.21 -12.38 8.14
N THR A 26 5.27 -13.19 7.67
CA THR A 26 4.62 -14.21 8.51
C THR A 26 5.41 -15.50 8.62
N ILE A 27 6.19 -15.82 7.62
CA ILE A 27 6.99 -17.06 7.59
C ILE A 27 8.43 -16.67 7.92
N VAL A 28 8.85 -16.98 9.13
CA VAL A 28 10.13 -16.52 9.69
C VAL A 28 11.32 -16.85 8.79
N ALA A 29 11.37 -18.06 8.28
CA ALA A 29 12.49 -18.51 7.44
C ALA A 29 12.51 -17.85 6.06
N SER A 30 11.39 -17.34 5.60
CA SER A 30 11.28 -16.72 4.29
C SER A 30 11.59 -15.23 4.30
N GLY A 31 11.56 -14.60 5.49
CA GLY A 31 11.72 -13.17 5.62
C GLY A 31 10.51 -12.39 5.10
N ASN A 32 10.74 -11.13 4.78
CA ASN A 32 9.68 -10.24 4.33
C ASN A 32 9.34 -10.50 2.86
N LYS A 33 8.08 -10.78 2.59
CA LYS A 33 7.60 -11.08 1.23
C LYS A 33 6.49 -10.14 0.82
N VAL A 34 6.46 -9.83 -0.47
CA VAL A 34 5.35 -9.07 -1.06
C VAL A 34 4.13 -9.96 -1.13
N VAL A 35 3.04 -9.52 -0.50
CA VAL A 35 1.75 -10.24 -0.50
C VAL A 35 0.90 -9.79 -1.67
N THR A 36 0.85 -8.49 -1.92
CA THR A 36 0.11 -7.92 -3.04
C THR A 36 0.83 -6.70 -3.59
N ARG A 37 0.60 -6.44 -4.87
CA ARG A 37 1.17 -5.29 -5.56
C ARG A 37 0.14 -4.75 -6.55
N ASP A 38 -0.10 -3.44 -6.49
CA ASP A 38 -1.05 -2.76 -7.35
C ASP A 38 -0.43 -1.51 -7.94
N ASN A 39 -0.81 -1.21 -9.18
CA ASN A 39 -0.43 0.02 -9.87
C ASN A 39 -1.64 0.93 -10.01
N PHE A 40 -1.44 2.23 -9.76
CA PHE A 40 -2.48 3.23 -9.90
C PHE A 40 -1.96 4.36 -10.79
N SER A 41 -2.72 4.67 -11.83
CA SER A 41 -2.35 5.71 -12.80
C SER A 41 -3.46 6.74 -12.92
N GLY A 42 -3.08 8.01 -12.86
CA GLY A 42 -3.99 9.13 -13.06
C GLY A 42 -4.98 9.33 -11.93
N VAL A 43 -5.98 10.16 -12.20
CA VAL A 43 -7.05 10.45 -11.24
C VAL A 43 -7.84 9.18 -10.96
N GLN A 44 -8.01 8.87 -9.69
CA GLN A 44 -8.74 7.67 -9.27
C GLN A 44 -10.21 7.99 -9.05
N THR A 45 -11.09 7.21 -9.67
CA THR A 45 -12.54 7.33 -9.48
C THR A 45 -12.96 6.91 -8.08
N GLU A 46 -12.29 5.88 -7.56
CA GLU A 46 -12.48 5.40 -6.19
C GLU A 46 -11.12 5.53 -5.48
N PRO A 47 -10.82 6.69 -4.88
CA PRO A 47 -9.47 6.98 -4.42
C PRO A 47 -9.03 6.23 -3.16
N MET A 48 -9.96 5.68 -2.40
CA MET A 48 -9.60 4.99 -1.16
C MET A 48 -9.22 3.54 -1.44
N PHE A 49 -7.93 3.25 -1.31
CA PHE A 49 -7.42 1.89 -1.45
C PHE A 49 -7.38 1.22 -0.08
N TYR A 50 -8.15 0.16 0.07
CA TYR A 50 -8.26 -0.57 1.32
C TYR A 50 -7.45 -1.86 1.28
N VAL A 51 -6.55 -2.02 2.23
CA VAL A 51 -5.85 -3.26 2.48
C VAL A 51 -6.60 -3.99 3.58
N PRO A 52 -7.26 -5.11 3.27
CA PRO A 52 -8.08 -5.82 4.27
C PRO A 52 -7.21 -6.37 5.40
N PRO A 53 -7.81 -6.66 6.55
CA PRO A 53 -7.06 -7.21 7.68
C PRO A 53 -6.32 -8.48 7.30
N MET A 54 -5.05 -8.54 7.67
CA MET A 54 -4.23 -9.73 7.44
C MET A 54 -3.40 -10.05 8.68
N HIS A 55 -3.26 -11.34 8.94
CA HIS A 55 -2.49 -11.84 10.07
C HIS A 55 -1.00 -11.84 9.71
N THR A 56 -0.18 -11.29 10.58
CA THR A 56 1.27 -11.32 10.44
C THR A 56 1.93 -11.64 11.77
N ASN A 57 2.98 -12.47 11.73
CA ASN A 57 3.74 -12.82 12.93
C ASN A 57 4.95 -11.91 13.14
N LYS A 58 5.57 -11.45 12.07
CA LYS A 58 6.85 -10.74 12.14
C LYS A 58 6.79 -9.29 11.72
N GLY A 59 5.78 -8.90 11.00
CA GLY A 59 5.67 -7.53 10.58
C GLY A 59 4.77 -7.32 9.40
N PHE A 60 4.48 -6.06 9.18
CA PHE A 60 3.59 -5.60 8.13
C PHE A 60 4.14 -4.26 7.66
N SER A 61 4.33 -4.13 6.37
CA SER A 61 4.78 -2.86 5.80
C SER A 61 4.13 -2.60 4.46
N ILE A 62 4.07 -1.32 4.11
CA ILE A 62 3.54 -0.88 2.83
C ILE A 62 4.63 -0.05 2.17
N THR A 63 4.91 -0.36 0.91
CA THR A 63 5.86 0.39 0.10
C THR A 63 5.12 1.09 -1.01
N ILE A 64 5.30 2.41 -1.11
CA ILE A 64 4.68 3.23 -2.15
C ILE A 64 5.80 3.82 -2.99
N VAL A 65 5.80 3.50 -4.28
CA VAL A 65 6.83 3.96 -5.22
C VAL A 65 6.17 4.74 -6.35
N LYS A 66 6.63 5.97 -6.55
CA LYS A 66 6.23 6.75 -7.71
C LYS A 66 7.08 6.30 -8.91
N SER A 67 6.44 5.87 -9.98
CA SER A 67 7.13 5.47 -11.20
C SER A 67 7.02 6.50 -12.32
N ALA A 68 6.08 7.44 -12.23
CA ALA A 68 5.92 8.52 -13.20
C ALA A 68 5.16 9.68 -12.59
N GLY A 69 5.33 10.87 -13.17
CA GLY A 69 4.60 12.08 -12.79
C GLY A 69 5.23 12.85 -11.64
N THR A 70 4.48 13.78 -11.09
CA THR A 70 4.92 14.64 -10.00
C THR A 70 4.75 13.93 -8.65
N THR A 71 5.62 14.30 -7.70
CA THR A 71 5.52 13.79 -6.33
C THR A 71 4.28 14.36 -5.66
N ALA A 72 3.55 13.50 -4.94
CA ALA A 72 2.41 13.90 -4.14
C ALA A 72 2.54 13.33 -2.73
N THR A 73 1.91 14.02 -1.77
CA THR A 73 1.78 13.49 -0.41
C THR A 73 0.56 12.59 -0.36
N ILE A 74 0.76 11.32 -0.02
CA ILE A 74 -0.32 10.34 0.01
C ILE A 74 -0.67 10.02 1.46
N PRO A 75 -1.85 10.45 1.94
CA PRO A 75 -2.31 10.12 3.28
C PRO A 75 -2.58 8.61 3.41
N PHE A 76 -2.26 8.07 4.57
CA PHE A 76 -2.54 6.68 4.86
C PHE A 76 -2.77 6.47 6.35
N GLU A 77 -3.44 5.38 6.68
CA GLU A 77 -3.68 4.97 8.05
C GLU A 77 -3.51 3.46 8.15
N ILE A 78 -2.73 3.02 9.13
CA ILE A 78 -2.54 1.60 9.41
C ILE A 78 -3.17 1.31 10.75
N THR A 79 -4.03 0.29 10.79
CA THR A 79 -4.73 -0.13 12.01
C THR A 79 -4.22 -1.49 12.45
N GLN A 80 -3.87 -1.61 13.70
CA GLN A 80 -3.54 -2.88 14.35
C GLN A 80 -4.73 -3.32 15.20
N PHE A 81 -5.13 -4.54 15.01
CA PHE A 81 -6.22 -5.13 15.79
C PHE A 81 -5.70 -5.94 16.98
#